data_6a2a0a3d0ee8662114f83b115127f572
#
_entry.id   6a2a0a3d0ee8662114f83b115127f572
#
_cell.length_a   1.000
_cell.length_b   1.000
_cell.length_c   1.000
_cell.angle_alpha   90.00
_cell.angle_beta   90.00
_cell.angle_gamma   90.00
#
_symmetry.space_group_name_H-M   'P 1'
#
loop_
_entity.id
_entity.type
_entity.pdbx_description
1 polymer ?
#
loop_
_entity_poly.entity_id
_entity_poly.type
_entity_poly.pdbx_seq_one_letter_code
_entity_poly.pdbx_strand_id
1 'polypeptide(L)'
;MNIFIKKFLLTFIMVLAISNLFAQRETNKWKAQIALGLNSPSQSGFVEGFQGKSMNFPTVNLGIQNMFKEQFGAKLDYCFNRISNEDNTTEFKLNYSRVNAQLVFDPTYSLNFLPERMGLVLHAGPGYSFVKPLGNYVENDISFFNVMGGLEVHYGISERMSLFVDTSYIMGMAKDFEPITEGYGSFNGNLLTLTFGITFSLSGCQYCTNNE
;
A
#
# COMPACT_ATOMS: atom_id res chain seq x y z
N MET A 1 5.80 -32.52 -24.68
CA MET A 1 5.70 -31.12 -24.20
C MET A 1 4.81 -30.39 -25.19
N ASN A 2 3.64 -29.95 -24.70
CA ASN A 2 2.54 -29.40 -25.51
C ASN A 2 2.99 -28.15 -26.31
N ILE A 3 2.61 -28.04 -27.59
CA ILE A 3 2.89 -26.89 -28.46
C ILE A 3 2.46 -25.55 -27.81
N PHE A 4 1.40 -25.58 -27.01
CA PHE A 4 0.91 -24.43 -26.29
C PHE A 4 1.90 -23.91 -25.22
N ILE A 5 2.51 -24.83 -24.48
CA ILE A 5 3.52 -24.52 -23.44
C ILE A 5 4.79 -23.95 -24.10
N LYS A 6 5.20 -24.49 -25.26
CA LYS A 6 6.35 -23.94 -25.99
C LYS A 6 6.11 -22.53 -26.50
N LYS A 7 4.93 -22.25 -27.06
CA LYS A 7 4.55 -20.88 -27.49
C LYS A 7 4.47 -19.91 -26.34
N PHE A 8 3.87 -20.31 -25.21
CA PHE A 8 3.79 -19.48 -24.01
C PHE A 8 5.18 -19.18 -23.45
N LEU A 9 6.05 -20.18 -23.35
CA LEU A 9 7.43 -20.02 -22.87
C LEU A 9 8.23 -19.09 -23.81
N LEU A 10 8.07 -19.24 -25.12
CA LEU A 10 8.75 -18.40 -26.11
C LEU A 10 8.29 -16.94 -26.03
N THR A 11 6.99 -16.71 -25.87
CA THR A 11 6.42 -15.35 -25.69
C THR A 11 6.90 -14.73 -24.39
N PHE A 12 6.96 -15.51 -23.32
CA PHE A 12 7.45 -15.04 -22.01
C PHE A 12 8.94 -14.67 -22.05
N ILE A 13 9.77 -15.49 -22.72
CA ILE A 13 11.20 -15.20 -22.93
C ILE A 13 11.38 -13.96 -23.81
N MET A 14 10.55 -13.78 -24.84
CA MET A 14 10.60 -12.62 -25.72
C MET A 14 10.22 -11.32 -25.00
N VAL A 15 9.23 -11.36 -24.09
CA VAL A 15 8.86 -10.23 -23.23
C VAL A 15 9.98 -9.89 -22.24
N LEU A 16 10.65 -10.90 -21.66
CA LEU A 16 11.81 -10.70 -20.78
C LEU A 16 13.03 -10.15 -21.53
N ALA A 17 13.23 -10.52 -22.81
CA ALA A 17 14.33 -10.01 -23.62
C ALA A 17 14.14 -8.54 -24.04
N ILE A 18 12.90 -8.12 -24.28
CA ILE A 18 12.57 -6.72 -24.63
C ILE A 18 12.80 -5.79 -23.43
N SER A 19 12.59 -6.27 -22.20
CA SER A 19 12.82 -5.47 -20.99
C SER A 19 14.29 -5.09 -20.76
N ASN A 20 15.23 -5.83 -21.32
CA ASN A 20 16.67 -5.53 -21.21
C ASN A 20 17.18 -4.46 -22.19
N LEU A 21 16.41 -4.10 -23.22
CA LEU A 21 16.81 -3.07 -24.20
C LEU A 21 16.65 -1.62 -23.69
N PHE A 22 15.96 -1.42 -22.54
CA PHE A 22 15.74 -0.11 -21.94
C PHE A 22 16.68 0.21 -20.76
N ALA A 23 17.70 -0.61 -20.53
CA ALA A 23 18.56 -0.57 -19.33
C ALA A 23 19.68 0.50 -19.38
N GLN A 24 19.66 1.48 -20.28
CA GLN A 24 20.79 2.41 -20.47
C GLN A 24 20.52 3.87 -20.08
N ARG A 25 19.60 4.15 -19.17
CA ARG A 25 19.56 5.45 -18.44
C ARG A 25 19.63 5.20 -16.95
N GLU A 26 20.66 5.73 -16.33
CA GLU A 26 20.79 5.79 -14.87
C GLU A 26 19.72 6.71 -14.27
N THR A 27 18.50 6.21 -14.17
CA THR A 27 17.47 6.83 -13.35
C THR A 27 17.43 6.11 -12.02
N ASN A 28 17.32 6.86 -10.96
CA ASN A 28 17.22 6.45 -9.57
C ASN A 28 16.05 5.51 -9.35
N LYS A 29 16.30 4.22 -9.49
CA LYS A 29 15.24 3.26 -9.71
C LYS A 29 14.65 2.71 -8.41
N TRP A 30 15.46 2.61 -7.34
CA TRP A 30 15.03 1.93 -6.13
C TRP A 30 14.87 2.89 -4.96
N LYS A 31 13.71 2.83 -4.31
CA LYS A 31 13.37 3.57 -3.11
C LYS A 31 12.85 2.61 -2.05
N ALA A 32 13.25 2.82 -0.81
CA ALA A 32 12.69 2.14 0.36
C ALA A 32 11.88 3.14 1.18
N GLN A 33 10.73 2.73 1.68
CA GLN A 33 9.81 3.57 2.44
C GLN A 33 9.47 2.93 3.77
N ILE A 34 9.43 3.74 4.81
CA ILE A 34 8.88 3.37 6.12
C ILE A 34 7.96 4.48 6.58
N ALA A 35 6.76 4.12 7.05
CA ALA A 35 5.79 5.07 7.56
C ALA A 35 5.04 4.55 8.78
N LEU A 36 4.58 5.50 9.59
CA LEU A 36 3.75 5.28 10.76
C LEU A 36 2.52 6.19 10.67
N GLY A 37 1.36 5.72 11.13
CA GLY A 37 0.16 6.53 11.03
C GLY A 37 -1.08 5.91 11.68
N LEU A 38 -2.21 6.36 11.17
CA LEU A 38 -3.54 6.04 11.66
C LEU A 38 -4.34 5.28 10.60
N ASN A 39 -5.34 4.55 11.05
CA ASN A 39 -6.32 3.92 10.19
C ASN A 39 -7.75 4.13 10.68
N SER A 40 -8.67 4.14 9.74
CA SER A 40 -10.10 4.29 9.95
C SER A 40 -10.85 3.20 9.19
N PRO A 41 -11.33 2.16 9.89
CA PRO A 41 -12.12 1.09 9.27
C PRO A 41 -13.55 1.58 9.00
N SER A 42 -14.15 1.14 7.88
CA SER A 42 -15.56 1.38 7.63
C SER A 42 -16.41 0.51 8.56
N GLN A 43 -17.48 1.10 9.14
CA GLN A 43 -18.34 0.36 10.05
C GLN A 43 -19.12 -0.77 9.35
N SER A 44 -19.32 -0.67 8.05
CA SER A 44 -19.95 -1.73 7.23
C SER A 44 -19.15 -3.02 7.15
N GLY A 45 -17.90 -3.03 7.57
CA GLY A 45 -17.06 -4.24 7.61
C GLY A 45 -17.15 -5.03 8.91
N PHE A 46 -17.99 -4.60 9.85
CA PHE A 46 -18.25 -5.32 11.11
C PHE A 46 -19.67 -5.87 11.12
N VAL A 47 -19.86 -6.98 11.78
CA VAL A 47 -21.19 -7.55 12.03
C VAL A 47 -21.91 -6.80 13.15
N GLU A 48 -23.22 -6.92 13.21
CA GLU A 48 -24.05 -6.28 14.22
C GLU A 48 -23.54 -6.56 15.65
N GLY A 49 -23.47 -5.50 16.48
CA GLY A 49 -22.94 -5.55 17.84
C GLY A 49 -21.43 -5.29 17.96
N PHE A 50 -20.70 -5.25 16.82
CA PHE A 50 -19.28 -4.90 16.78
C PHE A 50 -19.07 -3.60 16.01
N GLN A 51 -18.31 -2.68 16.59
CA GLN A 51 -17.95 -1.41 15.95
C GLN A 51 -16.49 -1.09 16.24
N GLY A 52 -15.73 -0.77 15.21
CA GLY A 52 -14.35 -0.33 15.35
C GLY A 52 -14.27 1.17 15.68
N LYS A 53 -13.24 1.59 16.41
CA LYS A 53 -12.94 3.02 16.60
C LYS A 53 -12.81 3.68 15.22
N SER A 54 -13.35 4.90 15.12
CA SER A 54 -13.25 5.70 13.90
C SER A 54 -11.80 6.05 13.55
N MET A 55 -10.90 6.04 14.55
CA MET A 55 -9.47 6.30 14.37
C MET A 55 -8.64 5.35 15.24
N ASN A 56 -7.77 4.57 14.64
CA ASN A 56 -6.95 3.57 15.30
C ASN A 56 -5.45 3.81 15.05
N PHE A 57 -4.63 3.35 16.00
CA PHE A 57 -3.17 3.38 15.97
C PHE A 57 -2.62 2.05 16.54
N PRO A 58 -1.50 1.54 16.06
CA PRO A 58 -0.68 2.04 14.95
C PRO A 58 -1.08 1.49 13.59
N THR A 59 -0.79 2.26 12.55
CA THR A 59 -0.56 1.80 11.19
C THR A 59 0.94 1.86 10.91
N VAL A 60 1.54 0.77 10.45
CA VAL A 60 2.96 0.70 10.05
C VAL A 60 3.02 0.24 8.61
N ASN A 61 3.67 1.00 7.75
CA ASN A 61 3.83 0.68 6.33
C ASN A 61 5.32 0.56 5.98
N LEU A 62 5.68 -0.50 5.26
CA LEU A 62 7.01 -0.76 4.70
C LEU A 62 6.86 -0.96 3.20
N GLY A 63 7.58 -0.19 2.40
CA GLY A 63 7.49 -0.24 0.94
C GLY A 63 8.84 -0.30 0.25
N ILE A 64 8.86 -1.00 -0.88
CA ILE A 64 9.97 -0.97 -1.84
C ILE A 64 9.37 -0.55 -3.18
N GLN A 65 9.94 0.49 -3.78
CA GLN A 65 9.49 1.06 -5.04
C GLN A 65 10.63 1.03 -6.06
N ASN A 66 10.29 0.72 -7.30
CA ASN A 66 11.19 0.82 -8.45
C ASN A 66 10.56 1.70 -9.52
N MET A 67 11.27 2.75 -9.91
CA MET A 67 10.85 3.62 -11.02
C MET A 67 11.50 3.11 -12.31
N PHE A 68 10.73 2.56 -13.23
CA PHE A 68 11.23 2.07 -14.52
C PHE A 68 11.20 3.16 -15.61
N LYS A 69 10.46 4.25 -15.41
CA LYS A 69 10.48 5.51 -16.17
C LYS A 69 10.47 6.68 -15.21
N GLU A 70 10.70 7.88 -15.73
CA GLU A 70 10.69 9.12 -14.93
C GLU A 70 9.38 9.31 -14.14
N GLN A 71 8.24 8.98 -14.75
CA GLN A 71 6.92 9.16 -14.17
C GLN A 71 6.25 7.85 -13.73
N PHE A 72 6.77 6.69 -14.12
CA PHE A 72 6.12 5.41 -13.87
C PHE A 72 7.01 4.44 -13.12
N GLY A 73 6.41 3.78 -12.15
CA GLY A 73 7.08 2.78 -11.33
C GLY A 73 6.15 1.68 -10.85
N ALA A 74 6.71 0.78 -10.09
CA ALA A 74 5.99 -0.23 -9.34
C ALA A 74 6.43 -0.18 -7.87
N LYS A 75 5.50 -0.43 -6.96
CA LYS A 75 5.71 -0.47 -5.51
C LYS A 75 5.15 -1.78 -4.96
N LEU A 76 5.91 -2.42 -4.11
CA LEU A 76 5.44 -3.51 -3.26
C LEU A 76 5.45 -2.99 -1.83
N ASP A 77 4.32 -3.08 -1.15
CA ASP A 77 4.23 -2.67 0.25
C ASP A 77 3.61 -3.76 1.15
N TYR A 78 4.05 -3.75 2.39
CA TYR A 78 3.45 -4.45 3.51
C TYR A 78 2.95 -3.42 4.51
N CYS A 79 1.70 -3.54 4.92
CA CYS A 79 1.11 -2.68 5.92
C CYS A 79 0.51 -3.50 7.06
N PHE A 80 0.77 -3.06 8.28
CA PHE A 80 0.17 -3.57 9.51
C PHE A 80 -0.69 -2.49 10.15
N ASN A 81 -1.92 -2.87 10.55
CA ASN A 81 -2.86 -1.99 11.24
C ASN A 81 -3.39 -2.70 12.50
N ARG A 82 -3.49 -1.99 13.59
CA ARG A 82 -4.25 -2.40 14.76
C ARG A 82 -5.61 -1.73 14.73
N ILE A 83 -6.66 -2.51 14.95
CA ILE A 83 -8.03 -2.01 15.09
C ILE A 83 -8.57 -2.47 16.44
N SER A 84 -9.29 -1.58 17.13
CA SER A 84 -9.91 -1.83 18.43
C SER A 84 -11.38 -1.43 18.38
N ASN A 85 -12.18 -1.96 19.29
CA ASN A 85 -13.58 -1.62 19.44
C ASN A 85 -13.79 -0.16 19.81
N GLU A 86 -14.93 0.41 19.37
CA GLU A 86 -15.44 1.72 19.81
C GLU A 86 -15.90 1.62 21.27
N ASP A 87 -15.87 2.74 21.99
CA ASP A 87 -16.28 2.80 23.39
C ASP A 87 -17.77 2.41 23.53
N ASN A 88 -18.11 1.67 24.57
CA ASN A 88 -19.44 1.11 24.84
C ASN A 88 -19.97 0.09 23.80
N THR A 89 -19.10 -0.56 23.05
CA THR A 89 -19.44 -1.69 22.17
C THR A 89 -18.78 -2.97 22.65
N THR A 90 -19.12 -4.11 22.02
CA THR A 90 -18.47 -5.37 22.33
C THR A 90 -16.96 -5.27 22.19
N GLU A 91 -16.23 -5.67 23.24
CA GLU A 91 -14.78 -5.53 23.30
C GLU A 91 -14.10 -6.50 22.33
N PHE A 92 -13.29 -5.99 21.42
CA PHE A 92 -12.41 -6.74 20.54
C PHE A 92 -11.16 -5.96 20.16
N LYS A 93 -10.16 -6.70 19.71
CA LYS A 93 -8.96 -6.16 19.03
C LYS A 93 -8.59 -7.08 17.89
N LEU A 94 -8.15 -6.52 16.80
CA LEU A 94 -7.66 -7.29 15.67
C LEU A 94 -6.41 -6.66 15.02
N ASN A 95 -5.65 -7.50 14.35
CA ASN A 95 -4.56 -7.12 13.47
C ASN A 95 -5.03 -7.25 12.03
N TYR A 96 -4.93 -6.16 11.28
CA TYR A 96 -5.16 -6.14 9.84
C TYR A 96 -3.81 -5.93 9.15
N SER A 97 -3.34 -6.95 8.44
CA SER A 97 -2.11 -6.88 7.64
C SER A 97 -2.46 -7.00 6.16
N ARG A 98 -1.68 -6.35 5.30
CA ARG A 98 -1.87 -6.47 3.84
C ARG A 98 -0.54 -6.43 3.11
N VAL A 99 -0.52 -7.07 1.93
CA VAL A 99 0.55 -6.94 0.93
C VAL A 99 -0.09 -6.47 -0.36
N ASN A 100 0.44 -5.38 -0.95
CA ASN A 100 -0.07 -4.82 -2.20
C ASN A 100 1.06 -4.65 -3.22
N ALA A 101 0.76 -5.01 -4.47
CA ALA A 101 1.57 -4.67 -5.63
C ALA A 101 0.89 -3.53 -6.38
N GLN A 102 1.59 -2.40 -6.54
CA GLN A 102 0.98 -1.15 -7.01
C GLN A 102 1.74 -0.61 -8.22
N LEU A 103 1.03 -0.01 -9.13
CA LEU A 103 1.58 0.94 -10.09
C LEU A 103 1.72 2.29 -9.42
N VAL A 104 2.81 2.97 -9.74
CA VAL A 104 3.16 4.29 -9.24
C VAL A 104 3.22 5.26 -10.41
N PHE A 105 2.57 6.39 -10.26
CA PHE A 105 2.62 7.51 -11.20
C PHE A 105 3.08 8.78 -10.50
N ASP A 106 4.17 9.35 -10.97
CA ASP A 106 4.78 10.56 -10.45
C ASP A 106 4.62 11.72 -11.47
N PRO A 107 3.58 12.55 -11.36
CA PRO A 107 3.36 13.68 -12.25
C PRO A 107 4.18 14.92 -11.89
N THR A 108 5.04 14.89 -10.88
CA THR A 108 5.72 16.06 -10.29
C THR A 108 6.31 17.00 -11.35
N TYR A 109 7.02 16.45 -12.33
CA TYR A 109 7.62 17.27 -13.39
C TYR A 109 6.63 17.95 -14.35
N SER A 110 5.39 17.46 -14.37
CA SER A 110 4.32 18.05 -15.19
C SER A 110 3.53 19.13 -14.42
N LEU A 111 3.79 19.26 -13.12
CA LEU A 111 3.05 20.14 -12.21
C LEU A 111 3.88 21.39 -11.87
N ASN A 112 3.88 22.38 -12.78
CA ASN A 112 4.67 23.61 -12.64
C ASN A 112 4.29 24.50 -11.43
N PHE A 113 3.19 24.17 -10.73
CA PHE A 113 2.75 24.92 -9.55
C PHE A 113 3.32 24.38 -8.25
N LEU A 114 3.95 23.18 -8.25
CA LEU A 114 4.55 22.62 -7.05
C LEU A 114 5.81 23.40 -6.65
N PRO A 115 5.96 23.72 -5.36
CA PRO A 115 7.22 24.29 -4.86
C PRO A 115 8.40 23.36 -5.14
N GLU A 116 9.59 23.97 -5.24
CA GLU A 116 10.84 23.20 -5.27
C GLU A 116 10.92 22.25 -4.07
N ARG A 117 11.48 21.06 -4.28
CA ARG A 117 11.59 19.97 -3.32
C ARG A 117 10.28 19.25 -2.97
N MET A 118 9.14 19.66 -3.51
CA MET A 118 7.89 18.93 -3.35
C MET A 118 7.65 17.98 -4.50
N GLY A 119 7.09 16.81 -4.19
CA GLY A 119 6.68 15.81 -5.14
C GLY A 119 5.28 15.30 -4.83
N LEU A 120 4.56 14.91 -5.87
CA LEU A 120 3.25 14.29 -5.79
C LEU A 120 3.32 12.92 -6.45
N VAL A 121 2.86 11.89 -5.75
CA VAL A 121 2.89 10.52 -6.26
C VAL A 121 1.52 9.89 -6.08
N LEU A 122 0.98 9.36 -7.16
CA LEU A 122 -0.23 8.54 -7.16
C LEU A 122 0.17 7.08 -7.23
N HIS A 123 -0.54 6.24 -6.49
CA HIS A 123 -0.30 4.81 -6.53
C HIS A 123 -1.61 4.04 -6.41
N ALA A 124 -1.71 2.91 -7.11
CA ALA A 124 -2.86 2.03 -7.04
C ALA A 124 -2.49 0.60 -7.43
N GLY A 125 -3.19 -0.38 -6.86
CA GLY A 125 -2.96 -1.76 -7.23
C GLY A 125 -3.72 -2.78 -6.40
N PRO A 126 -3.70 -4.04 -6.83
CA PRO A 126 -4.28 -5.16 -6.11
C PRO A 126 -3.40 -5.58 -4.93
N GLY A 127 -4.02 -6.27 -3.99
CA GLY A 127 -3.35 -6.85 -2.84
C GLY A 127 -4.15 -7.95 -2.17
N TYR A 128 -3.62 -8.42 -1.06
CA TYR A 128 -4.22 -9.44 -0.24
C TYR A 128 -4.16 -9.03 1.23
N SER A 129 -5.30 -9.12 1.89
CA SER A 129 -5.51 -8.74 3.28
C SER A 129 -5.62 -9.95 4.17
N PHE A 130 -5.06 -9.85 5.37
CA PHE A 130 -5.11 -10.85 6.43
C PHE A 130 -5.64 -10.17 7.69
N VAL A 131 -6.75 -10.64 8.20
CA VAL A 131 -7.39 -10.13 9.41
C VAL A 131 -7.29 -11.19 10.48
N LYS A 132 -6.68 -10.87 11.61
CA LYS A 132 -6.47 -11.75 12.74
C LYS A 132 -7.07 -11.12 14.01
N PRO A 133 -8.28 -11.53 14.40
CA PRO A 133 -8.83 -11.19 15.69
C PRO A 133 -7.95 -11.69 16.84
N LEU A 134 -8.07 -11.06 17.99
CA LEU A 134 -7.32 -11.37 19.20
C LEU A 134 -8.27 -11.72 20.35
N GLY A 135 -7.75 -12.37 21.38
CA GLY A 135 -8.52 -12.73 22.57
C GLY A 135 -9.55 -13.82 22.28
N ASN A 136 -10.81 -13.56 22.55
CA ASN A 136 -11.89 -14.56 22.47
C ASN A 136 -12.32 -14.89 21.03
N TYR A 137 -11.80 -14.19 20.02
CA TYR A 137 -12.26 -14.30 18.63
C TYR A 137 -11.14 -14.77 17.67
N VAL A 138 -10.07 -15.36 18.18
CA VAL A 138 -8.90 -15.77 17.39
C VAL A 138 -9.22 -16.77 16.28
N GLU A 139 -10.32 -17.52 16.40
CA GLU A 139 -10.77 -18.50 15.41
C GLU A 139 -11.43 -17.87 14.18
N ASN A 140 -11.82 -16.57 14.29
CA ASN A 140 -12.50 -15.82 13.22
C ASN A 140 -11.50 -15.07 12.33
N ASP A 141 -10.33 -15.66 12.05
CA ASP A 141 -9.37 -15.09 11.12
C ASP A 141 -9.89 -15.25 9.68
N ILE A 142 -9.73 -14.20 8.90
CA ILE A 142 -10.11 -14.19 7.50
C ILE A 142 -9.02 -13.59 6.63
N SER A 143 -9.09 -13.89 5.35
CA SER A 143 -8.24 -13.26 4.36
C SER A 143 -8.98 -13.09 3.04
N PHE A 144 -8.70 -11.99 2.34
CA PHE A 144 -9.40 -11.62 1.13
C PHE A 144 -8.56 -10.73 0.22
N PHE A 145 -8.93 -10.70 -1.05
CA PHE A 145 -8.37 -9.75 -2.01
C PHE A 145 -8.80 -8.34 -1.71
N ASN A 146 -7.90 -7.39 -1.97
CA ASN A 146 -8.20 -5.98 -1.89
C ASN A 146 -7.69 -5.24 -3.14
N VAL A 147 -8.21 -4.06 -3.37
CA VAL A 147 -7.66 -3.07 -4.29
C VAL A 147 -7.46 -1.80 -3.51
N MET A 148 -6.32 -1.17 -3.68
CA MET A 148 -6.04 0.09 -3.03
C MET A 148 -5.67 1.18 -4.03
N GLY A 149 -5.89 2.42 -3.63
CA GLY A 149 -5.40 3.61 -4.29
C GLY A 149 -5.03 4.68 -3.26
N GLY A 150 -4.01 5.46 -3.56
CA GLY A 150 -3.52 6.49 -2.64
C GLY A 150 -2.74 7.59 -3.32
N LEU A 151 -2.43 8.59 -2.50
CA LEU A 151 -1.71 9.80 -2.85
C LEU A 151 -0.63 10.06 -1.81
N GLU A 152 0.62 10.18 -2.27
CA GLU A 152 1.75 10.62 -1.46
C GLU A 152 2.14 12.05 -1.83
N VAL A 153 2.37 12.88 -0.82
CA VAL A 153 3.00 14.20 -0.95
C VAL A 153 4.38 14.12 -0.32
N HIS A 154 5.41 14.34 -1.11
CA HIS A 154 6.81 14.25 -0.69
C HIS A 154 7.43 15.63 -0.50
N TYR A 155 8.37 15.73 0.43
CA TYR A 155 9.26 16.86 0.63
C TYR A 155 10.71 16.40 0.76
N GLY A 156 11.55 16.79 -0.18
CA GLY A 156 12.97 16.43 -0.21
C GLY A 156 13.76 17.13 0.90
N ILE A 157 14.40 16.37 1.77
CA ILE A 157 15.23 16.87 2.89
C ILE A 157 16.72 16.72 2.64
N SER A 158 17.11 15.79 1.78
CA SER A 158 18.50 15.59 1.36
C SER A 158 18.56 14.95 -0.03
N GLU A 159 19.75 14.80 -0.60
CA GLU A 159 19.96 14.18 -1.93
C GLU A 159 19.43 12.73 -2.03
N ARG A 160 19.17 12.07 -0.90
CA ARG A 160 18.72 10.66 -0.87
C ARG A 160 17.50 10.44 -0.01
N MET A 161 16.96 11.47 0.63
CA MET A 161 15.87 11.32 1.59
C MET A 161 14.75 12.32 1.35
N SER A 162 13.52 11.86 1.41
CA SER A 162 12.34 12.71 1.48
C SER A 162 11.41 12.27 2.61
N LEU A 163 10.74 13.22 3.22
CA LEU A 163 9.57 12.99 4.06
C LEU A 163 8.36 12.84 3.16
N PHE A 164 7.37 12.08 3.58
CA PHE A 164 6.10 12.00 2.87
C PHE A 164 4.90 11.82 3.80
N VAL A 165 3.77 12.27 3.31
CA VAL A 165 2.44 11.96 3.86
C VAL A 165 1.71 11.15 2.82
N ASP A 166 1.15 10.02 3.20
CA ASP A 166 0.35 9.15 2.35
C ASP A 166 -1.08 9.08 2.87
N THR A 167 -2.04 9.20 1.98
CA THR A 167 -3.45 8.90 2.22
C THR A 167 -3.88 7.81 1.26
N SER A 168 -4.27 6.66 1.79
CA SER A 168 -4.64 5.48 1.00
C SER A 168 -6.00 4.94 1.38
N TYR A 169 -6.79 4.58 0.39
CA TYR A 169 -8.06 3.90 0.55
C TYR A 169 -7.97 2.47 0.04
N ILE A 170 -8.34 1.52 0.88
CA ILE A 170 -8.29 0.08 0.62
C ILE A 170 -9.73 -0.43 0.55
N MET A 171 -10.11 -0.96 -0.61
CA MET A 171 -11.40 -1.62 -0.84
C MET A 171 -11.24 -3.12 -0.61
N GLY A 172 -11.88 -3.65 0.41
CA GLY A 172 -11.96 -5.08 0.67
C GLY A 172 -12.91 -5.77 -0.31
N MET A 173 -12.49 -6.88 -0.89
CA MET A 173 -13.29 -7.72 -1.80
C MET A 173 -13.66 -9.03 -1.11
N ALA A 174 -14.09 -8.94 0.14
CA ALA A 174 -14.54 -10.09 0.92
C ALA A 174 -16.02 -10.37 0.67
N LYS A 175 -16.43 -11.60 0.97
CA LYS A 175 -17.85 -11.98 1.06
C LYS A 175 -18.40 -11.60 2.44
N ASP A 176 -19.72 -11.54 2.52
CA ASP A 176 -20.40 -11.42 3.81
C ASP A 176 -20.07 -12.64 4.70
N PHE A 177 -20.12 -12.42 6.01
CA PHE A 177 -19.88 -13.48 6.98
C PHE A 177 -21.07 -14.45 7.03
N GLU A 178 -20.84 -15.69 6.61
CA GLU A 178 -21.83 -16.79 6.65
C GLU A 178 -21.20 -18.08 7.22
N PRO A 179 -21.51 -18.45 8.49
CA PRO A 179 -22.45 -17.81 9.41
C PRO A 179 -21.93 -16.49 9.99
N ILE A 180 -22.83 -15.64 10.45
CA ILE A 180 -22.52 -14.31 11.01
C ILE A 180 -21.53 -14.37 12.18
N THR A 181 -21.47 -15.50 12.87
CA THR A 181 -20.56 -15.76 14.00
C THR A 181 -19.07 -15.72 13.59
N GLU A 182 -18.75 -16.01 12.32
CA GLU A 182 -17.39 -15.89 11.79
C GLU A 182 -16.92 -14.42 11.72
N GLY A 183 -17.87 -13.48 11.74
CA GLY A 183 -17.59 -12.05 11.75
C GLY A 183 -17.35 -11.47 13.16
N TYR A 184 -17.57 -12.24 14.23
CA TYR A 184 -17.40 -11.72 15.58
C TYR A 184 -15.94 -11.36 15.87
N GLY A 185 -15.71 -10.08 16.20
CA GLY A 185 -14.38 -9.53 16.41
C GLY A 185 -13.50 -9.45 15.16
N SER A 186 -14.04 -9.79 13.98
CA SER A 186 -13.35 -9.75 12.67
C SER A 186 -13.78 -8.52 11.86
N PHE A 187 -13.18 -8.37 10.65
CA PHE A 187 -13.41 -7.20 9.79
C PHE A 187 -13.17 -7.56 8.33
N ASN A 188 -14.14 -7.28 7.45
CA ASN A 188 -14.03 -7.54 6.02
C ASN A 188 -14.27 -6.31 5.12
N GLY A 189 -14.36 -5.11 5.73
CA GLY A 189 -14.73 -3.87 5.05
C GLY A 189 -13.56 -3.09 4.44
N ASN A 190 -13.87 -1.86 4.10
CA ASN A 190 -12.92 -0.90 3.55
C ASN A 190 -12.14 -0.19 4.64
N LEU A 191 -10.91 0.21 4.33
CA LEU A 191 -10.01 0.86 5.28
C LEU A 191 -9.41 2.13 4.67
N LEU A 192 -9.50 3.23 5.38
CA LEU A 192 -8.74 4.45 5.08
C LEU A 192 -7.50 4.50 5.97
N THR A 193 -6.35 4.86 5.40
CA THR A 193 -5.10 5.05 6.15
C THR A 193 -4.53 6.43 5.88
N LEU A 194 -3.93 7.03 6.92
CA LEU A 194 -3.14 8.25 6.85
C LEU A 194 -1.80 7.98 7.52
N THR A 195 -0.72 8.05 6.77
CA THR A 195 0.63 7.76 7.29
C THR A 195 1.60 8.88 6.98
N PHE A 196 2.58 9.05 7.86
CA PHE A 196 3.73 9.92 7.70
C PHE A 196 4.99 9.07 7.70
N GLY A 197 5.90 9.29 6.75
CA GLY A 197 7.06 8.44 6.58
C GLY A 197 8.28 9.10 5.96
N ILE A 198 9.28 8.26 5.78
CA ILE A 198 10.55 8.60 5.15
C ILE A 198 10.79 7.67 3.97
N THR A 199 11.21 8.27 2.86
CA THR A 199 11.69 7.55 1.67
C THR A 199 13.19 7.69 1.59
N PHE A 200 13.88 6.57 1.42
CA PHE A 200 15.30 6.49 1.11
C PHE A 200 15.48 6.10 -0.35
N SER A 201 16.11 6.96 -1.14
CA SER A 201 16.47 6.69 -2.54
C SER A 201 17.88 6.10 -2.57
N LEU A 202 18.04 4.90 -3.11
CA LEU A 202 19.35 4.21 -3.13
C LEU A 202 20.35 4.86 -4.09
N SER A 203 19.88 5.68 -5.03
CA SER A 203 20.69 6.28 -6.07
C SER A 203 20.42 7.79 -6.31
N GLY A 204 19.89 8.48 -5.31
CA GLY A 204 19.60 9.93 -5.33
C GLY A 204 18.12 10.26 -5.16
N CYS A 205 17.81 11.48 -4.82
CA CYS A 205 16.44 11.94 -4.58
C CYS A 205 15.93 12.75 -5.77
N GLN A 206 14.77 12.39 -6.25
CA GLN A 206 14.13 13.02 -7.40
C GLN A 206 13.64 14.46 -7.10
N TYR A 207 13.34 14.73 -5.83
CA TYR A 207 12.82 16.03 -5.35
C TYR A 207 13.88 16.87 -4.63
N CYS A 208 15.11 16.41 -4.60
CA CYS A 208 16.19 17.10 -3.95
C CYS A 208 16.96 17.87 -5.01
N THR A 209 16.96 19.19 -4.90
CA THR A 209 17.72 20.05 -5.80
C THR A 209 19.20 19.72 -5.73
N ASN A 210 19.81 19.44 -6.87
CA ASN A 210 21.24 19.58 -7.04
C ASN A 210 21.49 21.09 -7.03
N ASN A 211 21.91 21.62 -5.90
CA ASN A 211 22.57 22.93 -5.86
C ASN A 211 23.98 22.73 -6.40
N GLU A 212 24.17 22.88 -7.68
CA GLU A 212 25.37 23.36 -8.35
C GLU A 212 25.05 24.59 -9.16
#